data_5c18c4406bfa19e56fd42ce028788b4e
#
_entry.id   5c18c4406bfa19e56fd42ce028788b4e
#
_cell.length_a   1.000
_cell.length_b   1.000
_cell.length_c   1.000
_cell.angle_alpha   90.00
_cell.angle_beta   90.00
_cell.angle_gamma   90.00
#
_symmetry.space_group_name_H-M   'P 1'
#
loop_
_entity.id
_entity.type
_entity.pdbx_description
1 polymer ?
#
loop_
_entity_poly.entity_id
_entity_poly.type
_entity_poly.pdbx_seq_one_letter_code
_entity_poly.pdbx_strand_id
1 'polypeptide(L)'
;MNNEEYLEFIKVRNKNRTVTDSELQDAISKAKLIFEANHKPTVHFERSIFINWTCAIADCKYCYLSTKPKHKAGTQSTALRSHESILAEALICKLMGWKIGYITGGLRVESVDQIIELLKKLNQVNQKKNLMNFGPYAHSEIKKLKPFTGGMGSAIESFDEELHDFICPSKPLVTLRKFLTHLQTEEMHKLITIILGLGENRDDINLVS
;
A
#
# COMPACT_ATOMS: atom_id res chain seq x y z
N MET A 1 8.98 -1.70 -21.34
CA MET A 1 8.57 -3.10 -21.54
C MET A 1 7.14 -3.09 -22.01
N ASN A 2 6.85 -3.81 -23.05
CA ASN A 2 5.49 -3.96 -23.57
C ASN A 2 4.74 -5.06 -22.79
N ASN A 3 3.44 -5.19 -23.05
CA ASN A 3 2.62 -6.22 -22.40
C ASN A 3 3.09 -7.65 -22.73
N GLU A 4 3.73 -7.86 -23.86
CA GLU A 4 4.21 -9.18 -24.30
C GLU A 4 5.39 -9.66 -23.44
N GLU A 5 6.36 -8.78 -23.14
CA GLU A 5 7.48 -9.11 -22.24
C GLU A 5 7.01 -9.45 -20.82
N TYR A 6 5.99 -8.74 -20.33
CA TYR A 6 5.40 -9.03 -19.03
C TYR A 6 4.68 -10.40 -19.04
N LEU A 7 3.88 -10.67 -20.06
CA LEU A 7 3.17 -11.95 -20.20
C LEU A 7 4.13 -13.12 -20.33
N GLU A 8 5.24 -12.94 -21.04
CA GLU A 8 6.26 -13.98 -21.17
C GLU A 8 6.97 -14.25 -19.84
N PHE A 9 7.32 -13.18 -19.10
CA PHE A 9 7.90 -13.30 -17.77
C PHE A 9 6.98 -14.13 -16.83
N ILE A 10 5.68 -13.81 -16.80
CA ILE A 10 4.70 -14.56 -16.00
C ILE A 10 4.56 -16.01 -16.45
N LYS A 11 4.50 -16.27 -17.77
CA LYS A 11 4.39 -17.62 -18.30
C LYS A 11 5.56 -18.51 -17.91
N VAL A 12 6.78 -17.97 -17.94
CA VAL A 12 7.99 -18.70 -17.53
C VAL A 12 7.91 -19.08 -16.05
N ARG A 13 7.52 -18.17 -15.19
CA ARG A 13 7.41 -18.39 -13.75
C ARG A 13 6.28 -19.36 -13.37
N ASN A 14 5.19 -19.37 -14.13
CA ASN A 14 4.00 -20.16 -13.82
C ASN A 14 3.93 -21.51 -14.56
N LYS A 15 4.98 -21.90 -15.26
CA LYS A 15 5.01 -23.12 -16.12
C LYS A 15 4.56 -24.42 -15.44
N ASN A 16 4.60 -24.50 -14.11
CA ASN A 16 4.30 -25.71 -13.34
C ASN A 16 3.10 -25.54 -12.40
N ARG A 17 2.25 -24.54 -12.61
CA ARG A 17 1.19 -24.19 -11.68
C ARG A 17 -0.19 -24.58 -12.21
N THR A 18 -0.58 -25.82 -11.97
CA THR A 18 -2.00 -26.21 -12.06
C THR A 18 -2.51 -26.53 -10.68
N VAL A 19 -3.42 -25.70 -10.18
CA VAL A 19 -4.25 -26.03 -9.01
C VAL A 19 -5.51 -26.69 -9.56
N THR A 20 -5.81 -27.88 -9.11
CA THR A 20 -7.05 -28.58 -9.48
C THR A 20 -8.24 -27.93 -8.77
N ASP A 21 -9.44 -28.06 -9.35
CA ASP A 21 -10.67 -27.58 -8.72
C ASP A 21 -10.90 -28.20 -7.33
N SER A 22 -10.50 -29.46 -7.15
CA SER A 22 -10.57 -30.15 -5.85
C SER A 22 -9.65 -29.47 -4.81
N GLU A 23 -8.39 -29.18 -5.13
CA GLU A 23 -7.46 -28.50 -4.23
C GLU A 23 -7.95 -27.09 -3.86
N LEU A 24 -8.56 -26.38 -4.82
CA LEU A 24 -9.15 -25.07 -4.56
C LEU A 24 -10.35 -25.18 -3.62
N GLN A 25 -11.26 -26.14 -3.83
CA GLN A 25 -12.42 -26.33 -2.95
C GLN A 25 -12.02 -26.76 -1.54
N ASP A 26 -10.99 -27.59 -1.41
CA ASP A 26 -10.43 -27.97 -0.11
C ASP A 26 -9.85 -26.78 0.64
N ALA A 27 -9.09 -25.93 -0.07
CA ALA A 27 -8.53 -24.71 0.51
C ALA A 27 -9.63 -23.72 0.97
N ILE A 28 -10.66 -23.51 0.14
CA ILE A 28 -11.82 -22.67 0.48
C ILE A 28 -12.54 -23.21 1.70
N SER A 29 -12.78 -24.53 1.76
CA SER A 29 -13.47 -25.18 2.87
C SER A 29 -12.69 -25.04 4.18
N LYS A 30 -11.36 -25.24 4.15
CA LYS A 30 -10.48 -25.03 5.32
C LYS A 30 -10.47 -23.57 5.76
N ALA A 31 -10.35 -22.63 4.83
CA ALA A 31 -10.38 -21.19 5.12
C ALA A 31 -11.71 -20.77 5.77
N LYS A 32 -12.84 -21.31 5.27
CA LYS A 32 -14.18 -21.07 5.84
C LYS A 32 -14.27 -21.56 7.28
N LEU A 33 -13.82 -22.77 7.57
CA LEU A 33 -13.83 -23.33 8.95
C LEU A 33 -12.99 -22.47 9.91
N ILE A 34 -11.79 -22.04 9.48
CA ILE A 34 -10.93 -21.18 10.28
C ILE A 34 -11.61 -19.82 10.52
N PHE A 35 -12.21 -19.24 9.48
CA PHE A 35 -12.93 -17.97 9.60
C PHE A 35 -14.11 -18.08 10.59
N GLU A 36 -14.96 -19.07 10.44
CA GLU A 36 -16.14 -19.26 11.29
C GLU A 36 -15.76 -19.52 12.77
N ALA A 37 -14.62 -20.18 13.02
CA ALA A 37 -14.12 -20.43 14.36
C ALA A 37 -13.56 -19.16 15.05
N ASN A 38 -13.08 -18.17 14.30
CA ASN A 38 -12.35 -17.03 14.85
C ASN A 38 -13.03 -15.68 14.62
N HIS A 39 -13.97 -15.59 13.69
CA HIS A 39 -14.58 -14.31 13.26
C HIS A 39 -16.10 -14.40 13.17
N LYS A 40 -16.74 -13.27 13.42
CA LYS A 40 -18.16 -13.12 13.10
C LYS A 40 -18.34 -12.86 11.60
N PRO A 41 -19.44 -13.29 10.97
CA PRO A 41 -19.70 -13.04 9.54
C PRO A 41 -20.09 -11.58 9.29
N THR A 42 -19.13 -10.68 9.51
CA THR A 42 -19.31 -9.24 9.39
C THR A 42 -18.45 -8.71 8.24
N VAL A 43 -19.04 -7.92 7.36
CA VAL A 43 -18.32 -7.21 6.29
C VAL A 43 -18.10 -5.77 6.73
N HIS A 44 -16.87 -5.30 6.64
CA HIS A 44 -16.52 -3.90 6.91
C HIS A 44 -16.17 -3.20 5.61
N PHE A 45 -16.76 -2.03 5.41
CA PHE A 45 -16.42 -1.13 4.29
C PHE A 45 -15.54 -0.01 4.83
N GLU A 46 -14.39 0.18 4.20
CA GLU A 46 -13.45 1.23 4.56
C GLU A 46 -13.10 2.06 3.32
N ARG A 47 -13.01 3.36 3.50
CA ARG A 47 -12.60 4.30 2.47
C ARG A 47 -11.09 4.52 2.55
N SER A 48 -10.39 4.41 1.43
CA SER A 48 -9.03 4.92 1.30
C SER A 48 -9.09 6.34 0.73
N ILE A 49 -8.42 7.29 1.38
CA ILE A 49 -8.34 8.67 0.91
C ILE A 49 -7.00 8.88 0.21
N PHE A 50 -7.06 9.22 -1.08
CA PHE A 50 -5.87 9.58 -1.86
C PHE A 50 -5.51 11.04 -1.63
N ILE A 51 -4.24 11.30 -1.29
CA ILE A 51 -3.73 12.67 -1.12
C ILE A 51 -3.23 13.28 -2.41
N ASN A 52 -2.87 12.45 -3.40
CA ASN A 52 -2.45 12.88 -4.72
C ASN A 52 -2.68 11.77 -5.76
N TRP A 53 -2.60 12.14 -7.04
CA TRP A 53 -2.73 11.26 -8.21
C TRP A 53 -1.45 11.24 -9.05
N THR A 54 -0.30 11.44 -8.44
CA THR A 54 1.03 11.44 -9.06
C THR A 54 2.03 10.75 -8.14
N CYS A 55 3.20 10.36 -8.66
CA CYS A 55 4.23 9.66 -7.91
C CYS A 55 5.61 10.12 -8.37
N ALA A 56 6.56 10.30 -7.46
CA ALA A 56 7.91 10.70 -7.83
C ALA A 56 8.71 9.56 -8.48
N ILE A 57 8.39 8.31 -8.20
CA ILE A 57 9.04 7.16 -8.86
C ILE A 57 8.30 6.73 -10.14
N ALA A 58 6.98 6.60 -10.11
CA ALA A 58 6.06 6.38 -11.24
C ALA A 58 6.56 5.38 -12.31
N ASP A 59 7.08 4.21 -11.88
CA ASP A 59 7.58 3.17 -12.79
C ASP A 59 7.18 1.74 -12.38
N CYS A 60 6.34 1.60 -11.35
CA CYS A 60 5.77 0.31 -10.99
C CYS A 60 4.83 -0.16 -12.10
N LYS A 61 5.08 -1.36 -12.64
CA LYS A 61 4.46 -1.83 -13.90
C LYS A 61 2.95 -2.09 -13.81
N TYR A 62 2.43 -2.37 -12.64
CA TYR A 62 1.00 -2.60 -12.37
C TYR A 62 0.25 -1.31 -11.96
N CYS A 63 0.97 -0.23 -11.62
CA CYS A 63 0.39 0.93 -10.98
C CYS A 63 -0.12 1.96 -11.99
N TYR A 64 -1.37 2.40 -11.85
CA TYR A 64 -1.93 3.44 -12.71
C TYR A 64 -1.13 4.75 -12.67
N LEU A 65 -0.49 5.09 -11.53
CA LEU A 65 0.32 6.30 -11.42
C LEU A 65 1.58 6.26 -12.30
N SER A 66 2.03 5.07 -12.75
CA SER A 66 3.13 4.94 -13.69
C SER A 66 2.78 5.39 -15.12
N THR A 67 1.49 5.49 -15.44
CA THR A 67 1.01 6.04 -16.73
C THR A 67 1.04 7.57 -16.74
N LYS A 68 1.35 8.22 -15.63
CA LYS A 68 1.41 9.66 -15.46
C LYS A 68 2.87 10.14 -15.46
N PRO A 69 3.12 11.41 -15.84
CA PRO A 69 4.45 11.98 -15.68
C PRO A 69 4.93 11.89 -14.23
N LYS A 70 6.20 11.55 -14.05
CA LYS A 70 6.82 11.54 -12.72
C LYS A 70 6.71 12.92 -12.07
N HIS A 71 6.30 12.94 -10.81
CA HIS A 71 6.27 14.18 -10.05
C HIS A 71 7.69 14.73 -9.84
N LYS A 72 7.86 16.01 -10.10
CA LYS A 72 9.10 16.74 -9.78
C LYS A 72 8.85 17.62 -8.56
N ALA A 73 9.66 17.50 -7.53
CA ALA A 73 9.54 18.30 -6.32
C ALA A 73 9.52 19.81 -6.65
N GLY A 74 8.63 20.54 -5.98
CA GLY A 74 8.46 21.97 -6.20
C GLY A 74 7.65 22.36 -7.44
N THR A 75 7.16 21.41 -8.24
CA THR A 75 6.27 21.70 -9.36
C THR A 75 4.80 21.68 -8.93
N GLN A 76 4.04 22.69 -9.38
CA GLN A 76 2.59 22.62 -9.27
C GLN A 76 2.05 21.63 -10.32
N SER A 77 1.09 20.81 -9.90
CA SER A 77 0.44 19.83 -10.76
C SER A 77 -1.03 19.72 -10.40
N THR A 78 -1.89 19.63 -11.40
CA THR A 78 -3.33 19.34 -11.21
C THR A 78 -3.57 17.96 -10.61
N ALA A 79 -2.55 17.11 -10.58
CA ALA A 79 -2.60 15.80 -9.94
C ALA A 79 -2.37 15.87 -8.40
N LEU A 80 -2.00 17.03 -7.86
CA LEU A 80 -1.95 17.28 -6.43
C LEU A 80 -3.34 17.67 -5.94
N ARG A 81 -3.74 17.09 -4.83
CA ARG A 81 -4.98 17.51 -4.16
C ARG A 81 -4.66 18.59 -3.14
N SER A 82 -5.52 19.60 -3.04
CA SER A 82 -5.42 20.54 -1.92
C SER A 82 -5.82 19.87 -0.61
N HIS A 83 -5.25 20.32 0.50
CA HIS A 83 -5.62 19.81 1.83
C HIS A 83 -7.11 20.00 2.11
N GLU A 84 -7.71 21.10 1.63
CA GLU A 84 -9.16 21.38 1.77
C GLU A 84 -10.00 20.30 1.07
N SER A 85 -9.61 19.87 -0.14
CA SER A 85 -10.29 18.80 -0.87
C SER A 85 -10.21 17.46 -0.13
N ILE A 86 -9.04 17.14 0.47
CA ILE A 86 -8.83 15.92 1.25
C ILE A 86 -9.66 15.97 2.54
N LEU A 87 -9.68 17.12 3.22
CA LEU A 87 -10.44 17.33 4.45
C LEU A 87 -11.95 17.27 4.19
N ALA A 88 -12.42 17.83 3.08
CA ALA A 88 -13.82 17.73 2.66
C ALA A 88 -14.25 16.27 2.45
N GLU A 89 -13.42 15.45 1.79
CA GLU A 89 -13.69 14.02 1.64
C GLU A 89 -13.70 13.30 3.00
N ALA A 90 -12.78 13.61 3.90
CA ALA A 90 -12.75 13.04 5.24
C ALA A 90 -14.01 13.43 6.05
N LEU A 91 -14.47 14.67 5.92
CA LEU A 91 -15.70 15.13 6.56
C LEU A 91 -16.94 14.42 6.01
N ILE A 92 -17.02 14.22 4.70
CA ILE A 92 -18.10 13.44 4.08
C ILE A 92 -18.09 12.01 4.64
N CYS A 93 -16.93 11.35 4.71
CA CYS A 93 -16.83 10.03 5.32
C CYS A 93 -17.37 10.01 6.74
N LYS A 94 -16.99 11.00 7.55
CA LYS A 94 -17.47 11.13 8.94
C LYS A 94 -19.00 11.31 9.01
N LEU A 95 -19.56 12.18 8.20
CA LEU A 95 -21.00 12.44 8.16
C LEU A 95 -21.81 11.22 7.70
N MET A 96 -21.24 10.45 6.79
CA MET A 96 -21.85 9.21 6.28
C MET A 96 -21.62 7.98 7.17
N GLY A 97 -20.87 8.13 8.28
CA GLY A 97 -20.51 7.02 9.15
C GLY A 97 -19.52 6.03 8.51
N TRP A 98 -18.83 6.43 7.42
CA TRP A 98 -17.85 5.57 6.77
C TRP A 98 -16.53 5.56 7.52
N LYS A 99 -15.94 4.38 7.65
CA LYS A 99 -14.60 4.25 8.21
C LYS A 99 -13.55 4.65 7.17
N ILE A 100 -12.56 5.42 7.61
CA ILE A 100 -11.34 5.64 6.85
C ILE A 100 -10.34 4.58 7.29
N GLY A 101 -9.95 3.68 6.39
CA GLY A 101 -8.99 2.63 6.64
C GLY A 101 -7.57 3.20 6.67
N TYR A 102 -7.20 3.92 5.62
CA TYR A 102 -5.90 4.58 5.54
C TYR A 102 -5.92 5.74 4.53
N ILE A 103 -4.93 6.61 4.64
CA ILE A 103 -4.62 7.61 3.61
C ILE A 103 -3.48 7.10 2.73
N THR A 104 -3.54 7.35 1.43
CA THR A 104 -2.62 6.81 0.45
C THR A 104 -2.33 7.81 -0.67
N GLY A 105 -1.38 7.50 -1.53
CA GLY A 105 -1.00 8.32 -2.68
C GLY A 105 0.30 7.84 -3.30
N GLY A 106 0.81 8.60 -4.27
CA GLY A 106 2.14 8.36 -4.81
C GLY A 106 3.24 8.75 -3.83
N LEU A 107 4.38 8.11 -4.00
CA LEU A 107 5.52 8.25 -3.10
C LEU A 107 6.27 9.57 -3.32
N ARG A 108 6.75 10.17 -2.22
CA ARG A 108 7.66 11.32 -2.20
C ARG A 108 7.15 12.54 -2.98
N VAL A 109 5.86 12.76 -2.96
CA VAL A 109 5.20 13.90 -3.63
C VAL A 109 5.19 15.12 -2.72
N GLU A 110 4.86 14.92 -1.46
CA GLU A 110 4.81 15.95 -0.43
C GLU A 110 5.97 15.80 0.57
N SER A 111 6.42 16.91 1.15
CA SER A 111 7.40 16.90 2.22
C SER A 111 6.80 16.32 3.51
N VAL A 112 7.66 15.86 4.42
CA VAL A 112 7.23 15.34 5.73
C VAL A 112 6.44 16.39 6.52
N ASP A 113 6.83 17.65 6.44
CA ASP A 113 6.16 18.73 7.17
C ASP A 113 4.75 19.02 6.61
N GLN A 114 4.57 18.96 5.28
CA GLN A 114 3.25 19.05 4.65
C GLN A 114 2.35 17.88 5.05
N ILE A 115 2.90 16.66 5.08
CA ILE A 115 2.18 15.47 5.55
C ILE A 115 1.77 15.62 7.03
N ILE A 116 2.66 16.12 7.89
CA ILE A 116 2.35 16.36 9.32
C ILE A 116 1.20 17.36 9.46
N GLU A 117 1.23 18.44 8.69
CA GLU A 117 0.17 19.44 8.72
C GLU A 117 -1.18 18.87 8.28
N LEU A 118 -1.19 18.07 7.20
CA LEU A 118 -2.38 17.37 6.75
C LEU A 118 -2.90 16.40 7.82
N LEU A 119 -2.01 15.57 8.38
CA LEU A 119 -2.38 14.61 9.42
C LEU A 119 -3.00 15.27 10.66
N LYS A 120 -2.46 16.40 11.11
CA LYS A 120 -3.04 17.16 12.24
C LYS A 120 -4.50 17.53 11.96
N LYS A 121 -4.77 18.08 10.77
CA LYS A 121 -6.13 18.48 10.36
C LYS A 121 -7.06 17.26 10.22
N LEU A 122 -6.59 16.17 9.56
CA LEU A 122 -7.35 14.94 9.41
C LEU A 122 -7.69 14.29 10.76
N ASN A 123 -6.75 14.28 11.69
CA ASN A 123 -6.97 13.73 13.03
C ASN A 123 -8.03 14.53 13.81
N GLN A 124 -8.10 15.85 13.62
CA GLN A 124 -9.17 16.68 14.19
C GLN A 124 -10.54 16.32 13.59
N VAL A 125 -10.62 16.14 12.27
CA VAL A 125 -11.86 15.71 11.59
C VAL A 125 -12.31 14.35 12.10
N ASN A 126 -11.40 13.37 12.12
CA ASN A 126 -11.72 11.98 12.40
C ASN A 126 -11.73 11.62 13.89
N GLN A 127 -11.21 12.51 14.75
CA GLN A 127 -11.03 12.29 16.20
C GLN A 127 -10.19 11.03 16.51
N LYS A 128 -9.33 10.64 15.60
CA LYS A 128 -8.38 9.52 15.72
C LYS A 128 -7.19 9.73 14.80
N LYS A 129 -6.08 9.07 15.10
CA LYS A 129 -4.92 9.03 14.20
C LYS A 129 -5.21 8.09 13.02
N ASN A 130 -4.95 8.58 11.80
CA ASN A 130 -5.14 7.80 10.59
C ASN A 130 -3.91 6.94 10.29
N LEU A 131 -4.11 5.80 9.63
CA LEU A 131 -3.04 5.00 9.05
C LEU A 131 -2.54 5.64 7.75
N MET A 132 -1.25 5.51 7.46
CA MET A 132 -0.62 6.00 6.23
C MET A 132 -0.10 4.82 5.39
N ASN A 133 -0.36 4.80 4.10
CA ASN A 133 0.15 3.78 3.17
C ASN A 133 0.79 4.43 1.93
N PHE A 134 1.87 5.15 2.13
CA PHE A 134 2.71 5.73 1.07
C PHE A 134 4.19 5.90 1.49
N GLY A 135 4.70 5.00 2.38
CA GLY A 135 6.12 4.81 2.65
C GLY A 135 6.89 4.23 1.46
N PRO A 136 8.22 4.10 1.53
CA PRO A 136 9.00 4.11 2.75
C PRO A 136 9.51 5.51 3.16
N TYR A 137 9.71 5.67 4.47
CA TYR A 137 10.31 6.83 5.11
C TYR A 137 11.62 6.47 5.79
N ALA A 138 12.56 7.43 5.88
CA ALA A 138 13.77 7.27 6.67
C ALA A 138 13.43 7.24 8.18
N HIS A 139 14.31 6.64 9.01
CA HIS A 139 14.07 6.51 10.45
C HIS A 139 13.81 7.86 11.15
N SER A 140 14.56 8.90 10.79
CA SER A 140 14.34 10.25 11.31
C SER A 140 12.98 10.85 10.92
N GLU A 141 12.48 10.52 9.72
CA GLU A 141 11.17 10.95 9.24
C GLU A 141 10.04 10.20 9.96
N ILE A 142 10.23 8.89 10.20
CA ILE A 142 9.31 8.07 10.99
C ILE A 142 9.11 8.68 12.38
N LYS A 143 10.20 9.06 13.06
CA LYS A 143 10.13 9.70 14.37
C LYS A 143 9.34 11.00 14.37
N LYS A 144 9.46 11.81 13.32
CA LYS A 144 8.68 13.04 13.17
C LYS A 144 7.19 12.77 12.94
N LEU A 145 6.86 11.75 12.14
CA LEU A 145 5.49 11.38 11.77
C LEU A 145 4.74 10.61 12.88
N LYS A 146 5.46 9.83 13.69
CA LYS A 146 4.92 8.96 14.75
C LYS A 146 3.87 9.64 15.66
N PRO A 147 4.04 10.89 16.12
CA PRO A 147 3.03 11.54 16.96
C PRO A 147 1.68 11.77 16.28
N PHE A 148 1.65 11.79 14.94
CA PHE A 148 0.49 12.22 14.14
C PHE A 148 -0.21 11.09 13.38
N THR A 149 0.38 9.88 13.31
CA THR A 149 -0.22 8.73 12.62
C THR A 149 -0.49 7.57 13.57
N GLY A 150 -1.52 6.78 13.28
CA GLY A 150 -1.83 5.52 13.97
C GLY A 150 -0.97 4.34 13.55
N GLY A 151 -0.27 4.47 12.42
CA GLY A 151 0.63 3.48 11.87
C GLY A 151 1.04 3.84 10.46
N MET A 152 2.05 3.16 9.96
CA MET A 152 2.59 3.41 8.62
C MET A 152 2.72 2.12 7.83
N GLY A 153 2.58 2.25 6.54
CA GLY A 153 2.77 1.14 5.62
C GLY A 153 3.41 1.55 4.32
N SER A 154 3.79 0.52 3.60
CA SER A 154 4.17 0.61 2.20
C SER A 154 3.70 -0.64 1.49
N ALA A 155 3.29 -0.47 0.25
CA ALA A 155 3.00 -1.58 -0.61
C ALA A 155 4.30 -2.30 -0.96
N ILE A 156 4.40 -3.58 -0.59
CA ILE A 156 5.56 -4.45 -0.84
C ILE A 156 5.37 -5.23 -2.14
N GLU A 157 4.13 -5.48 -2.51
CA GLU A 157 3.66 -6.21 -3.70
C GLU A 157 4.05 -7.69 -3.68
N SER A 158 5.35 -7.99 -3.61
CA SER A 158 5.91 -9.34 -3.48
C SER A 158 7.18 -9.31 -2.64
N PHE A 159 7.44 -10.38 -1.88
CA PHE A 159 8.70 -10.60 -1.17
C PHE A 159 9.74 -11.38 -2.01
N ASP A 160 9.33 -11.92 -3.15
CA ASP A 160 10.27 -12.47 -4.14
C ASP A 160 11.05 -11.32 -4.77
N GLU A 161 12.39 -11.36 -4.64
CA GLU A 161 13.26 -10.23 -5.04
C GLU A 161 13.26 -10.04 -6.56
N GLU A 162 13.28 -11.13 -7.32
CA GLU A 162 13.29 -11.07 -8.79
C GLU A 162 11.98 -10.49 -9.31
N LEU A 163 10.84 -10.98 -8.81
CA LEU A 163 9.53 -10.46 -9.16
C LEU A 163 9.38 -8.99 -8.73
N HIS A 164 9.81 -8.67 -7.50
CA HIS A 164 9.72 -7.31 -6.97
C HIS A 164 10.54 -6.31 -7.80
N ASP A 165 11.81 -6.62 -8.09
CA ASP A 165 12.69 -5.74 -8.87
C ASP A 165 12.16 -5.56 -10.29
N PHE A 166 11.52 -6.60 -10.83
CA PHE A 166 10.88 -6.53 -12.12
C PHE A 166 9.66 -5.60 -12.14
N ILE A 167 8.77 -5.71 -11.14
CA ILE A 167 7.51 -4.94 -11.10
C ILE A 167 7.66 -3.54 -10.49
N CYS A 168 8.67 -3.32 -9.64
CA CYS A 168 8.90 -2.08 -8.88
C CYS A 168 10.37 -1.62 -8.96
N PRO A 169 10.91 -1.32 -10.16
CA PRO A 169 12.36 -1.15 -10.34
C PRO A 169 12.97 0.01 -9.53
N SER A 170 12.21 1.07 -9.25
CA SER A 170 12.68 2.22 -8.45
C SER A 170 12.25 2.18 -6.97
N LYS A 171 11.72 1.05 -6.50
CA LYS A 171 11.30 0.86 -5.11
C LYS A 171 11.97 -0.40 -4.51
N PRO A 172 13.29 -0.39 -4.23
CA PRO A 172 14.03 -1.58 -3.84
C PRO A 172 13.48 -2.24 -2.59
N LEU A 173 13.34 -3.57 -2.60
CA LEU A 173 12.82 -4.37 -1.49
C LEU A 173 13.64 -4.19 -0.21
N VAL A 174 14.97 -4.04 -0.33
CA VAL A 174 15.86 -3.77 0.79
C VAL A 174 15.50 -2.48 1.54
N THR A 175 15.05 -1.45 0.84
CA THR A 175 14.59 -0.18 1.45
C THR A 175 13.28 -0.38 2.20
N LEU A 176 12.37 -1.17 1.65
CA LEU A 176 11.10 -1.51 2.29
C LEU A 176 11.30 -2.34 3.56
N ARG A 177 12.19 -3.34 3.51
CA ARG A 177 12.57 -4.15 4.69
C ARG A 177 13.17 -3.28 5.80
N LYS A 178 14.09 -2.36 5.47
CA LYS A 178 14.65 -1.40 6.44
C LYS A 178 13.56 -0.51 7.06
N PHE A 179 12.64 -0.03 6.25
CA PHE A 179 11.51 0.77 6.71
C PHE A 179 10.65 -0.01 7.72
N LEU A 180 10.30 -1.28 7.44
CA LEU A 180 9.54 -2.13 8.35
C LEU A 180 10.30 -2.39 9.67
N THR A 181 11.62 -2.59 9.60
CA THR A 181 12.47 -2.73 10.79
C THR A 181 12.46 -1.46 11.64
N HIS A 182 12.53 -0.29 11.01
CA HIS A 182 12.45 0.99 11.73
C HIS A 182 11.09 1.19 12.38
N LEU A 183 9.98 0.82 11.72
CA LEU A 183 8.65 0.86 12.33
C LEU A 183 8.55 -0.06 13.54
N GLN A 184 9.18 -1.24 13.47
CA GLN A 184 9.24 -2.17 14.60
C GLN A 184 10.05 -1.60 15.78
N THR A 185 11.21 -1.01 15.50
CA THR A 185 12.03 -0.34 16.51
C THR A 185 11.28 0.80 17.21
N GLU A 186 10.42 1.48 16.48
CA GLU A 186 9.58 2.56 17.02
C GLU A 186 8.25 2.05 17.61
N GLU A 187 8.03 0.74 17.70
CA GLU A 187 6.79 0.11 18.19
C GLU A 187 5.53 0.64 17.49
N MET A 188 5.65 0.89 16.19
CA MET A 188 4.54 1.40 15.39
C MET A 188 3.74 0.28 14.73
N HIS A 189 2.44 0.52 14.60
CA HIS A 189 1.60 -0.36 13.79
C HIS A 189 2.08 -0.36 12.33
N LYS A 190 2.29 -1.57 11.78
CA LYS A 190 2.77 -1.79 10.43
C LYS A 190 1.63 -2.20 9.50
N LEU A 191 1.58 -1.58 8.32
CA LEU A 191 0.67 -1.96 7.25
C LEU A 191 1.50 -2.37 6.03
N ILE A 192 1.27 -3.57 5.54
CA ILE A 192 1.84 -4.06 4.27
C ILE A 192 0.72 -4.47 3.34
N THR A 193 0.90 -4.16 2.05
CA THR A 193 0.04 -4.67 0.98
C THR A 193 0.84 -5.57 0.06
N ILE A 194 0.24 -6.69 -0.30
CA ILE A 194 0.76 -7.68 -1.23
C ILE A 194 -0.26 -7.82 -2.34
N ILE A 195 0.19 -7.96 -3.58
CA ILE A 195 -0.68 -8.18 -4.73
C ILE A 195 -0.50 -9.63 -5.18
N LEU A 196 -1.59 -10.37 -5.21
CA LEU A 196 -1.63 -11.73 -5.73
C LEU A 196 -1.93 -11.71 -7.23
N GLY A 197 -1.26 -12.59 -7.99
CA GLY A 197 -1.46 -12.73 -9.43
C GLY A 197 -0.47 -11.92 -10.28
N LEU A 198 0.59 -11.36 -9.68
CA LEU A 198 1.65 -10.64 -10.40
C LEU A 198 2.71 -11.58 -11.03
N GLY A 199 2.62 -12.88 -10.80
CA GLY A 199 3.60 -13.86 -11.23
C GLY A 199 4.37 -14.53 -10.10
N GLU A 200 3.88 -14.37 -8.86
CA GLU A 200 4.41 -15.09 -7.70
C GLU A 200 4.26 -16.61 -7.87
N ASN A 201 5.16 -17.37 -7.30
CA ASN A 201 5.08 -18.81 -7.22
C ASN A 201 4.71 -19.28 -5.80
N ARG A 202 4.59 -20.60 -5.59
CA ARG A 202 4.18 -21.16 -4.30
C ARG A 202 5.18 -20.89 -3.19
N ASP A 203 6.45 -20.79 -3.53
CA ASP A 203 7.53 -20.54 -2.58
C ASP A 203 7.56 -19.06 -2.15
N ASP A 204 7.12 -18.14 -3.03
CA ASP A 204 7.02 -16.71 -2.73
C ASP A 204 6.02 -16.44 -1.59
N ILE A 205 4.98 -17.27 -1.45
CA ILE A 205 3.99 -17.15 -0.38
C ILE A 205 4.60 -17.49 0.98
N ASN A 206 5.56 -18.41 1.02
CA ASN A 206 6.26 -18.79 2.26
C ASN A 206 7.20 -17.69 2.78
N LEU A 207 7.58 -16.71 1.94
CA LEU A 207 8.39 -15.58 2.35
C LEU A 207 7.63 -14.54 3.20
N VAL A 208 6.31 -14.69 3.31
CA VAL A 208 5.43 -13.78 4.06
C VAL A 208 5.20 -14.28 5.50
N SER A 209 5.46 -15.55 5.75
CA SER A 209 5.33 -16.18 7.06
C SER A 209 6.62 -16.01 7.87
#